data_a2e85b6f17d8c9e440a59fabfa8af19d
#
_entry.id   a2e85b6f17d8c9e440a59fabfa8af19d
#
_cell.length_a   1.000
_cell.length_b   1.000
_cell.length_c   1.000
_cell.angle_alpha   90.00
_cell.angle_beta   90.00
_cell.angle_gamma   90.00
#
_symmetry.space_group_name_H-M   'P 1'
#
loop_
_entity.id
_entity.type
_entity.pdbx_description
1 polymer ?
#
loop_
_entity_poly.entity_id
_entity_poly.type
_entity_poly.pdbx_seq_one_letter_code
_entity_poly.pdbx_strand_id
1 'polypeptide(L)'
;MCIRDRFRLPTSTKVPIIMVGPGTGVAPFRSFVQERVSTARRARDKLGPDALSDWAHLHLYYGCRRRDEDFLYRDEWDEYAKELDNKLKLRLSLSREVFKPDGSKLYVQDLIWEDREYIADAILNKRGYVYICGEGKSMCHDVEHTLARILGEAKGADEEVGRQELKLLHDKNRMMLDVWS
;
A
#
# COMPACT_ATOMS: atom_id res chain seq x y z
N MET A 1 -24.49 3.06 7.73
CA MET A 1 -23.23 2.35 8.01
C MET A 1 -22.11 3.23 7.46
N CYS A 2 -21.27 3.79 8.34
CA CYS A 2 -20.29 4.79 7.97
C CYS A 2 -19.15 4.13 7.16
N ILE A 3 -18.65 4.80 6.10
CA ILE A 3 -17.52 4.33 5.27
C ILE A 3 -16.29 4.04 6.14
N ARG A 4 -16.10 4.77 7.25
CA ARG A 4 -15.01 4.58 8.22
C ARG A 4 -14.98 3.19 8.88
N ASP A 5 -16.12 2.49 8.97
CA ASP A 5 -16.19 1.15 9.59
C ASP A 5 -15.51 0.05 8.75
N ARG A 6 -15.23 0.33 7.46
CA ARG A 6 -14.61 -0.63 6.53
C ARG A 6 -13.11 -0.41 6.31
N PHE A 7 -12.59 0.78 6.62
CA PHE A 7 -11.16 1.09 6.46
C PHE A 7 -10.36 0.47 7.61
N ARG A 8 -10.18 -0.85 7.54
CA ARG A 8 -9.47 -1.65 8.53
C ARG A 8 -8.75 -2.81 7.88
N LEU A 9 -7.69 -3.31 8.53
CA LEU A 9 -6.95 -4.48 8.08
C LEU A 9 -7.82 -5.75 8.07
N PRO A 10 -7.59 -6.68 7.13
CA PRO A 10 -8.14 -8.03 7.22
C PRO A 10 -7.53 -8.75 8.42
N THR A 11 -8.31 -9.66 9.02
CA THR A 11 -7.83 -10.48 10.14
C THR A 11 -6.70 -11.42 9.73
N SER A 12 -6.72 -11.90 8.49
CA SER A 12 -5.66 -12.76 7.96
C SER A 12 -4.36 -12.01 7.77
N THR A 13 -3.28 -12.58 8.29
CA THR A 13 -1.91 -12.08 8.08
C THR A 13 -1.24 -12.67 6.82
N LYS A 14 -1.92 -13.61 6.14
CA LYS A 14 -1.39 -14.34 4.98
C LYS A 14 -1.78 -13.72 3.63
N VAL A 15 -2.50 -12.61 3.64
CA VAL A 15 -2.88 -11.88 2.43
C VAL A 15 -2.06 -10.60 2.28
N PRO A 16 -1.53 -10.30 1.09
CA PRO A 16 -0.77 -9.08 0.85
C PRO A 16 -1.60 -7.83 1.09
N ILE A 17 -0.95 -6.79 1.62
CA ILE A 17 -1.55 -5.48 1.85
C ILE A 17 -0.77 -4.43 1.07
N ILE A 18 -1.48 -3.69 0.23
CA ILE A 18 -0.95 -2.57 -0.54
C ILE A 18 -1.57 -1.29 0.02
N MET A 19 -0.74 -0.39 0.50
CA MET A 19 -1.13 0.88 1.12
C MET A 19 -0.53 2.03 0.32
N VAL A 20 -1.35 3.00 -0.06
CA VAL A 20 -0.92 4.19 -0.80
C VAL A 20 -1.33 5.43 -0.01
N GLY A 21 -0.34 6.14 0.55
CA GLY A 21 -0.57 7.24 1.49
C GLY A 21 0.39 8.41 1.31
N PRO A 22 0.19 9.26 0.31
CA PRO A 22 0.99 10.47 0.18
C PRO A 22 0.63 11.52 1.25
N GLY A 23 1.64 12.24 1.71
CA GLY A 23 1.49 13.29 2.71
C GLY A 23 0.89 12.78 4.02
N THR A 24 -0.12 13.49 4.53
CA THR A 24 -0.83 13.11 5.77
C THR A 24 -1.67 11.85 5.63
N GLY A 25 -1.92 11.38 4.41
CA GLY A 25 -2.61 10.11 4.12
C GLY A 25 -1.89 8.87 4.65
N VAL A 26 -0.63 9.00 5.06
CA VAL A 26 0.13 7.92 5.70
C VAL A 26 -0.34 7.59 7.12
N ALA A 27 -1.01 8.50 7.81
CA ALA A 27 -1.37 8.36 9.23
C ALA A 27 -2.20 7.10 9.56
N PRO A 28 -3.26 6.73 8.83
CA PRO A 28 -3.98 5.47 9.08
C PRO A 28 -3.09 4.25 8.88
N PHE A 29 -2.14 4.29 7.96
CA PHE A 29 -1.24 3.17 7.67
C PHE A 29 -0.21 2.95 8.77
N ARG A 30 0.21 4.02 9.47
CA ARG A 30 0.96 3.87 10.71
C ARG A 30 0.19 3.02 11.71
N SER A 31 -1.10 3.29 11.91
CA SER A 31 -1.95 2.51 12.82
C SER A 31 -2.08 1.05 12.36
N PHE A 32 -2.20 0.80 11.06
CA PHE A 32 -2.23 -0.55 10.50
C PHE A 32 -0.94 -1.32 10.78
N VAL A 33 0.20 -0.67 10.59
CA VAL A 33 1.50 -1.29 10.86
C VAL A 33 1.66 -1.57 12.35
N GLN A 34 1.27 -0.65 13.24
CA GLN A 34 1.28 -0.86 14.69
C GLN A 34 0.40 -2.04 15.12
N GLU A 35 -0.78 -2.19 14.52
CA GLU A 35 -1.66 -3.35 14.76
C GLU A 35 -0.98 -4.65 14.34
N ARG A 36 -0.30 -4.67 13.18
CA ARG A 36 0.47 -5.85 12.73
C ARG A 36 1.66 -6.15 13.66
N VAL A 37 2.39 -5.15 14.11
CA VAL A 37 3.49 -5.32 15.09
C VAL A 37 2.95 -5.91 16.39
N SER A 38 1.85 -5.39 16.92
CA SER A 38 1.20 -5.93 18.12
C SER A 38 0.78 -7.39 17.93
N THR A 39 0.24 -7.71 16.76
CA THR A 39 -0.16 -9.09 16.41
C THR A 39 1.07 -10.00 16.27
N ALA A 40 2.16 -9.49 15.68
CA ALA A 40 3.42 -10.23 15.54
C ALA A 40 4.06 -10.58 16.88
N ARG A 41 4.09 -9.65 17.81
CA ARG A 41 4.58 -9.89 19.18
C ARG A 41 3.77 -11.02 19.85
N ARG A 42 2.45 -10.93 19.82
CA ARG A 42 1.57 -12.00 20.36
C ARG A 42 1.74 -13.34 19.66
N ALA A 43 2.01 -13.34 18.36
CA ALA A 43 2.26 -14.57 17.62
C ALA A 43 3.59 -15.22 18.06
N ARG A 44 4.66 -14.43 18.20
CA ARG A 44 5.95 -14.93 18.69
C ARG A 44 5.88 -15.48 20.10
N ASP A 45 5.14 -14.81 21.00
CA ASP A 45 4.94 -15.29 22.37
C ASP A 45 4.28 -16.68 22.41
N LYS A 46 3.42 -16.98 21.43
CA LYS A 46 2.67 -18.25 21.38
C LYS A 46 3.36 -19.33 20.55
N LEU A 47 4.00 -18.98 19.43
CA LEU A 47 4.46 -19.90 18.40
C LEU A 47 5.99 -19.89 18.23
N GLY A 48 6.69 -19.00 18.91
CA GLY A 48 8.15 -18.86 18.84
C GLY A 48 8.64 -17.93 17.73
N PRO A 49 9.96 -17.91 17.48
CA PRO A 49 10.60 -16.91 16.61
C PRO A 49 10.15 -16.98 15.15
N ASP A 50 9.78 -18.15 14.64
CA ASP A 50 9.38 -18.36 13.23
C ASP A 50 7.90 -18.07 12.97
N ALA A 51 7.20 -17.47 13.94
CA ALA A 51 5.75 -17.23 13.89
C ALA A 51 5.27 -16.40 12.68
N LEU A 52 6.16 -15.61 12.06
CA LEU A 52 5.85 -14.75 10.93
C LEU A 52 6.28 -15.35 9.57
N SER A 53 6.81 -16.56 9.54
CA SER A 53 7.38 -17.13 8.32
C SER A 53 6.41 -17.17 7.13
N ASP A 54 5.14 -17.46 7.39
CA ASP A 54 4.06 -17.55 6.38
C ASP A 54 3.22 -16.27 6.24
N TRP A 55 3.63 -15.17 6.91
CA TRP A 55 2.94 -13.89 6.76
C TRP A 55 3.24 -13.26 5.40
N ALA A 56 2.21 -12.66 4.80
CA ALA A 56 2.37 -11.87 3.59
C ALA A 56 2.99 -10.49 3.88
N HIS A 57 3.49 -9.87 2.82
CA HIS A 57 4.08 -8.53 2.91
C HIS A 57 3.02 -7.43 2.99
N LEU A 58 3.39 -6.35 3.69
CA LEU A 58 2.73 -5.06 3.66
C LEU A 58 3.60 -4.12 2.82
N HIS A 59 3.09 -3.65 1.71
CA HIS A 59 3.75 -2.61 0.90
C HIS A 59 3.12 -1.26 1.19
N LEU A 60 3.93 -0.29 1.61
CA LEU A 60 3.51 1.09 1.83
C LEU A 60 4.19 2.00 0.81
N TYR A 61 3.41 2.56 -0.10
CA TYR A 61 3.82 3.60 -1.04
C TYR A 61 3.54 4.95 -0.40
N TYR A 62 4.60 5.59 0.09
CA TYR A 62 4.51 6.86 0.78
C TYR A 62 5.14 7.97 -0.06
N GLY A 63 4.41 9.04 -0.31
CA GLY A 63 4.86 10.22 -1.01
C GLY A 63 4.99 11.42 -0.09
N CYS A 64 6.13 12.09 -0.11
CA CYS A 64 6.31 13.39 0.53
C CYS A 64 7.18 14.31 -0.35
N ARG A 65 7.36 15.55 0.07
CA ARG A 65 8.11 16.52 -0.72
C ARG A 65 9.60 16.37 -0.48
N ARG A 66 10.00 16.36 0.79
CA ARG A 66 11.40 16.30 1.24
C ARG A 66 11.53 15.38 2.44
N ARG A 67 12.63 14.66 2.50
CA ARG A 67 12.93 13.73 3.59
C ARG A 67 13.04 14.42 4.95
N ASP A 68 13.59 15.62 4.98
CA ASP A 68 13.89 16.33 6.22
C ASP A 68 12.76 17.26 6.69
N GLU A 69 11.74 17.49 5.83
CA GLU A 69 10.65 18.43 6.14
C GLU A 69 9.33 17.71 6.47
N ASP A 70 8.92 16.74 5.63
CA ASP A 70 7.57 16.18 5.67
C ASP A 70 7.51 14.64 5.56
N PHE A 71 8.62 13.95 5.81
CA PHE A 71 8.64 12.50 5.98
C PHE A 71 8.19 12.12 7.40
N LEU A 72 6.88 11.95 7.57
CA LEU A 72 6.26 11.66 8.86
C LEU A 72 6.66 10.28 9.40
N TYR A 73 6.83 10.21 10.71
CA TYR A 73 7.16 8.97 11.46
C TYR A 73 8.47 8.31 10.99
N ARG A 74 9.41 9.10 10.49
CA ARG A 74 10.66 8.65 9.88
C ARG A 74 11.39 7.59 10.70
N ASP A 75 11.53 7.82 11.99
CA ASP A 75 12.33 6.96 12.88
C ASP A 75 11.60 5.66 13.27
N GLU A 76 10.29 5.57 13.00
CA GLU A 76 9.48 4.42 13.37
C GLU A 76 9.46 3.32 12.29
N TRP A 77 9.59 3.67 11.00
CA TRP A 77 9.41 2.71 9.90
C TRP A 77 10.42 1.58 9.88
N ASP A 78 11.69 1.88 10.17
CA ASP A 78 12.75 0.88 10.23
C ASP A 78 12.57 -0.06 11.44
N GLU A 79 12.09 0.46 12.56
CA GLU A 79 11.77 -0.35 13.74
C GLU A 79 10.60 -1.29 13.44
N TYR A 80 9.54 -0.79 12.83
CA TYR A 80 8.41 -1.63 12.42
C TYR A 80 8.80 -2.70 11.40
N ALA A 81 9.67 -2.38 10.45
CA ALA A 81 10.16 -3.35 9.49
C ALA A 81 10.92 -4.50 10.19
N LYS A 82 11.77 -4.18 11.16
CA LYS A 82 12.50 -5.18 11.97
C LYS A 82 11.54 -6.04 12.80
N GLU A 83 10.58 -5.42 13.48
CA GLU A 83 9.56 -6.09 14.28
C GLU A 83 8.68 -7.04 13.45
N LEU A 84 8.56 -6.79 12.16
CA LEU A 84 7.79 -7.61 11.22
C LEU A 84 8.67 -8.55 10.36
N ASP A 85 9.90 -8.86 10.77
CA ASP A 85 10.84 -9.70 10.01
C ASP A 85 10.99 -9.24 8.54
N ASN A 86 11.06 -7.93 8.32
CA ASN A 86 11.09 -7.27 7.02
C ASN A 86 9.87 -7.57 6.13
N LYS A 87 8.72 -7.93 6.70
CA LYS A 87 7.46 -8.05 5.94
C LYS A 87 6.88 -6.67 5.57
N LEU A 88 7.25 -5.60 6.26
CA LEU A 88 6.94 -4.23 5.84
C LEU A 88 7.94 -3.76 4.78
N LYS A 89 7.43 -3.35 3.63
CA LYS A 89 8.21 -2.75 2.53
C LYS A 89 7.74 -1.31 2.34
N LEU A 90 8.59 -0.35 2.71
CA LEU A 90 8.36 1.07 2.48
C LEU A 90 8.96 1.50 1.15
N ARG A 91 8.10 2.03 0.25
CA ARG A 91 8.49 2.66 -1.01
C ARG A 91 8.24 4.17 -0.89
N LEU A 92 9.30 4.94 -0.83
CA LEU A 92 9.25 6.38 -0.57
C LEU A 92 9.49 7.17 -1.86
N SER A 93 8.53 8.02 -2.25
CA SER A 93 8.71 9.02 -3.31
C SER A 93 8.94 10.40 -2.69
N LEU A 94 10.01 11.09 -3.13
CA LEU A 94 10.42 12.41 -2.66
C LEU A 94 10.29 13.40 -3.82
N SER A 95 9.13 14.02 -3.97
CA SER A 95 8.76 14.78 -5.18
C SER A 95 9.58 16.06 -5.43
N ARG A 96 10.39 16.49 -4.46
CA ARG A 96 11.31 17.65 -4.59
C ARG A 96 12.79 17.27 -4.47
N GLU A 97 13.10 15.99 -4.33
CA GLU A 97 14.49 15.51 -4.21
C GLU A 97 14.84 14.48 -5.28
N VAL A 98 13.88 13.65 -5.68
CA VAL A 98 14.09 12.59 -6.66
C VAL A 98 13.26 12.88 -7.91
N PHE A 99 13.94 12.83 -9.06
CA PHE A 99 13.34 13.08 -10.36
C PHE A 99 13.53 11.86 -11.27
N LYS A 100 12.58 11.67 -12.17
CA LYS A 100 12.70 10.67 -13.22
C LYS A 100 13.76 11.07 -14.25
N PRO A 101 14.22 10.15 -15.10
CA PRO A 101 15.23 10.45 -16.13
C PRO A 101 14.84 11.59 -17.09
N ASP A 102 13.54 11.82 -17.30
CA ASP A 102 12.99 12.90 -18.11
C ASP A 102 12.92 14.26 -17.37
N GLY A 103 13.37 14.31 -16.11
CA GLY A 103 13.32 15.50 -15.26
C GLY A 103 11.98 15.75 -14.58
N SER A 104 10.96 14.93 -14.80
CA SER A 104 9.68 15.03 -14.10
C SER A 104 9.77 14.48 -12.67
N LYS A 105 8.84 14.90 -11.82
CA LYS A 105 8.81 14.48 -10.41
C LYS A 105 8.44 13.01 -10.29
N LEU A 106 9.04 12.34 -9.31
CA LEU A 106 8.70 10.99 -8.92
C LEU A 106 7.54 11.00 -7.91
N TYR A 107 6.44 10.32 -8.23
CA TYR A 107 5.27 10.18 -7.38
C TYR A 107 4.99 8.73 -7.01
N VAL A 108 4.05 8.49 -6.10
CA VAL A 108 3.72 7.14 -5.62
C VAL A 108 3.25 6.21 -6.73
N GLN A 109 2.51 6.71 -7.73
CA GLN A 109 2.05 5.92 -8.87
C GLN A 109 3.21 5.42 -9.76
N ASP A 110 4.32 6.17 -9.83
CA ASP A 110 5.50 5.72 -10.54
C ASP A 110 6.14 4.51 -9.83
N LEU A 111 6.23 4.53 -8.49
CA LEU A 111 6.74 3.41 -7.70
C LEU A 111 5.80 2.18 -7.76
N ILE A 112 4.50 2.39 -7.79
CA ILE A 112 3.51 1.33 -7.99
C ILE A 112 3.74 0.67 -9.36
N TRP A 113 4.01 1.45 -10.39
CA TRP A 113 4.33 0.95 -11.73
C TRP A 113 5.64 0.17 -11.77
N GLU A 114 6.66 0.62 -11.06
CA GLU A 114 7.92 -0.14 -10.94
C GLU A 114 7.70 -1.54 -10.35
N ASP A 115 6.82 -1.65 -9.35
CA ASP A 115 6.50 -2.90 -8.65
C ASP A 115 5.31 -3.66 -9.29
N ARG A 116 4.95 -3.37 -10.54
CA ARG A 116 3.71 -3.86 -11.20
C ARG A 116 3.54 -5.37 -11.20
N GLU A 117 4.61 -6.14 -11.35
CA GLU A 117 4.54 -7.61 -11.32
C GLU A 117 4.10 -8.12 -9.95
N TYR A 118 4.69 -7.57 -8.88
CA TYR A 118 4.29 -7.89 -7.51
C TYR A 118 2.84 -7.46 -7.24
N ILE A 119 2.44 -6.25 -7.66
CA ILE A 119 1.10 -5.71 -7.47
C ILE A 119 0.06 -6.59 -8.15
N ALA A 120 0.31 -6.98 -9.40
CA ALA A 120 -0.58 -7.85 -10.16
C ALA A 120 -0.75 -9.22 -9.47
N ASP A 121 0.36 -9.86 -9.09
CA ASP A 121 0.34 -11.14 -8.39
C ASP A 121 -0.37 -11.06 -7.04
N ALA A 122 -0.08 -10.01 -6.26
CA ALA A 122 -0.72 -9.78 -4.97
C ALA A 122 -2.25 -9.66 -5.10
N ILE A 123 -2.73 -8.93 -6.09
CA ILE A 123 -4.16 -8.66 -6.29
C ILE A 123 -4.89 -9.85 -6.92
N LEU A 124 -4.36 -10.36 -8.03
CA LEU A 124 -5.04 -11.38 -8.86
C LEU A 124 -4.93 -12.78 -8.28
N ASN A 125 -3.75 -13.14 -7.76
CA ASN A 125 -3.45 -14.53 -7.35
C ASN A 125 -3.51 -14.73 -5.83
N LYS A 126 -3.14 -13.70 -5.03
CA LYS A 126 -2.99 -13.83 -3.57
C LYS A 126 -4.11 -13.15 -2.78
N ARG A 127 -5.16 -12.68 -3.44
CA ARG A 127 -6.32 -12.03 -2.82
C ARG A 127 -5.93 -10.82 -1.95
N GLY A 128 -4.89 -10.07 -2.34
CA GLY A 128 -4.39 -8.90 -1.64
C GLY A 128 -5.42 -7.79 -1.51
N TYR A 129 -5.22 -6.91 -0.55
CA TYR A 129 -6.05 -5.75 -0.27
C TYR A 129 -5.32 -4.48 -0.67
N VAL A 130 -6.07 -3.49 -1.15
CA VAL A 130 -5.57 -2.17 -1.54
C VAL A 130 -6.24 -1.11 -0.68
N TYR A 131 -5.44 -0.20 -0.13
CA TYR A 131 -5.90 0.95 0.65
C TYR A 131 -5.28 2.21 0.07
N ILE A 132 -6.10 3.20 -0.21
CA ILE A 132 -5.65 4.52 -0.67
C ILE A 132 -6.20 5.57 0.29
N CYS A 133 -5.30 6.37 0.86
CA CYS A 133 -5.66 7.42 1.79
C CYS A 133 -4.85 8.69 1.47
N GLY A 134 -5.51 9.84 1.40
CA GLY A 134 -4.83 11.10 1.17
C GLY A 134 -5.69 12.21 0.61
N GLU A 135 -5.06 13.37 0.44
CA GLU A 135 -5.67 14.55 -0.14
C GLU A 135 -5.60 14.52 -1.68
N GLY A 136 -6.70 14.87 -2.30
CA GLY A 136 -6.78 15.14 -3.73
C GLY A 136 -7.37 14.01 -4.58
N LYS A 137 -8.46 14.34 -5.25
CA LYS A 137 -9.11 13.43 -6.21
C LYS A 137 -8.20 13.06 -7.38
N SER A 138 -7.32 13.98 -7.82
CA SER A 138 -6.36 13.71 -8.90
C SER A 138 -5.37 12.61 -8.52
N MET A 139 -4.82 12.65 -7.30
CA MET A 139 -3.89 11.62 -6.82
C MET A 139 -4.56 10.24 -6.80
N CYS A 140 -5.77 10.15 -6.27
CA CYS A 140 -6.52 8.91 -6.24
C CYS A 140 -6.77 8.38 -7.66
N HIS A 141 -7.21 9.25 -8.57
CA HIS A 141 -7.43 8.91 -9.98
C HIS A 141 -6.15 8.39 -10.66
N ASP A 142 -5.00 9.03 -10.43
CA ASP A 142 -3.73 8.61 -11.03
C ASP A 142 -3.28 7.23 -10.50
N VAL A 143 -3.50 6.98 -9.21
CA VAL A 143 -3.23 5.66 -8.61
C VAL A 143 -4.16 4.60 -9.18
N GLU A 144 -5.47 4.86 -9.24
CA GLU A 144 -6.45 3.92 -9.80
C GLU A 144 -6.17 3.64 -11.29
N HIS A 145 -5.82 4.67 -12.06
CA HIS A 145 -5.41 4.52 -13.46
C HIS A 145 -4.18 3.61 -13.60
N THR A 146 -3.15 3.82 -12.77
CA THR A 146 -1.95 2.99 -12.77
C THR A 146 -2.26 1.54 -12.41
N LEU A 147 -3.07 1.32 -11.38
CA LEU A 147 -3.51 -0.02 -10.99
C LEU A 147 -4.33 -0.71 -12.08
N ALA A 148 -5.23 0.02 -12.75
CA ALA A 148 -6.01 -0.53 -13.88
C ALA A 148 -5.10 -0.97 -15.03
N ARG A 149 -4.11 -0.16 -15.40
CA ARG A 149 -3.11 -0.54 -16.40
C ARG A 149 -2.36 -1.82 -16.01
N ILE A 150 -1.89 -1.89 -14.78
CA ILE A 150 -1.16 -3.06 -14.25
C ILE A 150 -2.01 -4.33 -14.36
N LEU A 151 -3.27 -4.26 -13.93
CA LEU A 151 -4.16 -5.41 -13.94
C LEU A 151 -4.58 -5.82 -15.37
N GLY A 152 -4.79 -4.85 -16.26
CA GLY A 152 -5.04 -5.09 -17.67
C GLY A 152 -3.87 -5.81 -18.33
N GLU A 153 -2.64 -5.29 -18.20
CA GLU A 153 -1.42 -5.93 -18.74
C GLU A 153 -1.22 -7.34 -18.20
N ALA A 154 -1.39 -7.53 -16.88
CA ALA A 154 -1.22 -8.85 -16.26
C ALA A 154 -2.23 -9.90 -16.79
N LYS A 155 -3.37 -9.46 -17.30
CA LYS A 155 -4.38 -10.31 -17.95
C LYS A 155 -4.19 -10.44 -19.45
N GLY A 156 -3.17 -9.81 -20.03
CA GLY A 156 -2.95 -9.77 -21.47
C GLY A 156 -4.04 -8.99 -22.22
N ALA A 157 -4.63 -7.98 -21.57
CA ALA A 157 -5.76 -7.19 -22.03
C ALA A 157 -5.48 -5.68 -21.89
N ASP A 158 -6.46 -4.85 -22.23
CA ASP A 158 -6.38 -3.41 -22.11
C ASP A 158 -6.71 -2.89 -20.69
N GLU A 159 -6.59 -1.58 -20.50
CA GLU A 159 -6.88 -0.90 -19.24
C GLU A 159 -8.35 -1.04 -18.81
N GLU A 160 -9.27 -1.18 -19.76
CA GLU A 160 -10.70 -1.30 -19.44
C GLU A 160 -10.98 -2.60 -18.68
N VAL A 161 -10.33 -3.69 -19.04
CA VAL A 161 -10.37 -4.95 -18.27
C VAL A 161 -9.80 -4.74 -16.87
N GLY A 162 -8.71 -3.98 -16.75
CA GLY A 162 -8.14 -3.63 -15.44
C GLY A 162 -9.09 -2.79 -14.58
N ARG A 163 -9.84 -1.86 -15.17
CA ARG A 163 -10.88 -1.07 -14.45
C ARG A 163 -12.00 -1.96 -13.93
N GLN A 164 -12.41 -2.96 -14.69
CA GLN A 164 -13.40 -3.95 -14.26
C GLN A 164 -12.88 -4.76 -13.08
N GLU A 165 -11.61 -5.14 -13.07
CA GLU A 165 -10.98 -5.81 -11.91
C GLU A 165 -10.97 -4.91 -10.67
N LEU A 166 -10.63 -3.61 -10.80
CA LEU A 166 -10.70 -2.67 -9.67
C LEU A 166 -12.13 -2.55 -9.12
N LYS A 167 -13.13 -2.50 -9.99
CA LYS A 167 -14.53 -2.50 -9.56
C LYS A 167 -14.87 -3.76 -8.77
N LEU A 168 -14.43 -4.92 -9.21
CA LEU A 168 -14.60 -6.18 -8.47
C LEU A 168 -13.91 -6.16 -7.10
N LEU A 169 -12.75 -5.52 -6.98
CA LEU A 169 -12.07 -5.34 -5.69
C LEU A 169 -12.90 -4.46 -4.76
N HIS A 170 -13.46 -3.37 -5.26
CA HIS A 170 -14.38 -2.52 -4.50
C HIS A 170 -15.61 -3.29 -4.01
N ASP A 171 -16.28 -4.00 -4.91
CA ASP A 171 -17.49 -4.77 -4.62
C ASP A 171 -17.23 -5.85 -3.57
N LYS A 172 -16.03 -6.42 -3.56
CA LYS A 172 -15.58 -7.44 -2.59
C LYS A 172 -14.96 -6.85 -1.32
N ASN A 173 -14.98 -5.53 -1.13
CA ASN A 173 -14.33 -4.81 -0.03
C ASN A 173 -12.84 -5.15 0.12
N ARG A 174 -12.14 -5.33 -1.01
CA ARG A 174 -10.70 -5.52 -1.07
C ARG A 174 -9.95 -4.27 -1.55
N MET A 175 -10.65 -3.25 -1.97
CA MET A 175 -10.12 -1.91 -2.25
C MET A 175 -10.90 -0.88 -1.47
N MET A 176 -10.23 -0.09 -0.64
CA MET A 176 -10.83 0.90 0.24
C MET A 176 -10.15 2.25 0.06
N LEU A 177 -10.96 3.28 -0.02
CA LEU A 177 -10.53 4.66 -0.25
C LEU A 177 -10.97 5.53 0.93
N ASP A 178 -10.05 6.36 1.43
CA ASP A 178 -10.33 7.45 2.37
C ASP A 178 -9.65 8.72 1.83
N VAL A 179 -10.32 9.37 0.87
CA VAL A 179 -9.80 10.50 0.11
C VAL A 179 -10.64 11.74 0.39
N TRP A 180 -9.96 12.85 0.70
CA TRP A 180 -10.58 14.15 0.96
C TRP A 180 -10.07 15.22 0.01
N SER A 181 -10.79 16.32 -0.08
CA SER A 181 -10.48 17.49 -0.93
C SER A 181 -10.56 18.77 -0.12
#